data_5ca38ee0adfe49ae0f8126d8e1f4ba0a
#
_entry.id   5ca38ee0adfe49ae0f8126d8e1f4ba0a
#
_cell.length_a   1.000
_cell.length_b   1.000
_cell.length_c   1.000
_cell.angle_alpha   90.00
_cell.angle_beta   90.00
_cell.angle_gamma   90.00
#
_symmetry.space_group_name_H-M   'P 1'
#
loop_
_entity.id
_entity.type
_entity.pdbx_description
1 polymer ?
#
loop_
_entity_poly.entity_id
_entity_poly.type
_entity_poly.pdbx_seq_one_letter_code
_entity_poly.pdbx_strand_id
1 'polypeptide(L)'
;MNQYQILEPREALEIGQPLKRKITVFQRSSDKIGKRLGKTTGWAHLQSLRSHEVKLYNGAEYLRIDDKGLHVKVSLEKGEAPQDQLFEVDQVIIAAGQEPFEDLSSRFNGKGMPIHVIGGARKTSGLDAKVAIREGAELAARL
;
A
#
# COMPACT_ATOMS: atom_id res chain seq x y z
N MET A 1 -15.51 4.89 -31.38
CA MET A 1 -15.40 3.44 -31.54
C MET A 1 -14.26 2.96 -30.68
N ASN A 2 -14.53 2.45 -29.48
CA ASN A 2 -13.52 1.86 -28.62
C ASN A 2 -13.30 0.43 -29.10
N GLN A 3 -12.20 0.18 -29.79
CA GLN A 3 -11.74 -1.18 -30.05
C GLN A 3 -11.18 -1.74 -28.75
N TYR A 4 -11.94 -2.58 -28.07
CA TYR A 4 -11.39 -3.49 -27.09
C TYR A 4 -10.52 -4.49 -27.87
N GLN A 5 -9.22 -4.34 -27.78
CA GLN A 5 -8.29 -5.30 -28.32
C GLN A 5 -8.37 -6.54 -27.43
N ILE A 6 -9.05 -7.59 -27.92
CA ILE A 6 -9.02 -8.90 -27.27
C ILE A 6 -7.61 -9.44 -27.52
N LEU A 7 -6.84 -9.59 -26.45
CA LEU A 7 -5.50 -10.18 -26.51
C LEU A 7 -5.62 -11.61 -27.07
N GLU A 8 -4.81 -11.93 -28.08
CA GLU A 8 -4.72 -13.28 -28.60
C GLU A 8 -4.27 -14.26 -27.50
N PRO A 9 -4.68 -15.54 -27.53
CA PRO A 9 -4.31 -16.51 -26.51
C PRO A 9 -2.80 -16.66 -26.27
N ARG A 10 -1.98 -16.32 -27.26
CA ARG A 10 -0.51 -16.28 -27.10
C ARG A 10 -0.04 -15.12 -26.22
N GLU A 11 -0.65 -13.95 -26.35
CA GLU A 11 -0.33 -12.78 -25.51
C GLU A 11 -0.75 -13.01 -24.06
N ALA A 12 -1.84 -13.75 -23.83
CA ALA A 12 -2.28 -14.16 -22.50
C ALA A 12 -1.29 -15.16 -21.82
N LEU A 13 -0.54 -15.94 -22.61
CA LEU A 13 0.50 -16.85 -22.11
C LEU A 13 1.82 -16.13 -21.75
N GLU A 14 2.04 -14.91 -22.25
CA GLU A 14 3.20 -14.10 -21.91
C GLU A 14 3.08 -13.37 -20.56
N ILE A 15 1.90 -13.40 -19.93
CA ILE A 15 1.65 -12.84 -18.58
C ILE A 15 2.45 -13.58 -17.47
N GLY A 16 3.23 -14.56 -17.80
CA GLY A 16 4.05 -15.33 -16.86
C GLY A 16 5.55 -15.27 -17.12
N GLN A 17 6.04 -14.37 -17.98
CA GLN A 17 7.49 -14.25 -18.16
C GLN A 17 8.14 -13.75 -16.85
N PRO A 18 9.28 -14.34 -16.44
CA PRO A 18 9.97 -13.93 -15.23
C PRO A 18 10.33 -12.44 -15.36
N LEU A 19 9.96 -11.66 -14.36
CA LEU A 19 10.33 -10.25 -14.30
C LEU A 19 11.84 -10.15 -14.39
N LYS A 20 12.33 -9.23 -15.22
CA LYS A 20 13.76 -8.91 -15.31
C LYS A 20 14.32 -8.38 -13.97
N ARG A 21 13.43 -8.05 -13.02
CA ARG A 21 13.74 -7.51 -11.70
C ARG A 21 13.33 -8.48 -10.61
N LYS A 22 14.20 -8.66 -9.61
CA LYS A 22 13.86 -9.37 -8.38
C LYS A 22 13.09 -8.41 -7.47
N ILE A 23 11.85 -8.74 -7.13
CA ILE A 23 11.00 -7.89 -6.31
C ILE A 23 10.76 -8.58 -4.96
N THR A 24 10.90 -7.81 -3.89
CA THR A 24 10.54 -8.23 -2.54
C THR A 24 9.57 -7.21 -1.95
N VAL A 25 8.48 -7.68 -1.37
CA VAL A 25 7.48 -6.85 -0.70
C VAL A 25 7.51 -7.15 0.80
N PHE A 26 7.61 -6.11 1.59
CA PHE A 26 7.55 -6.19 3.05
C PHE A 26 6.27 -5.56 3.56
N GLN A 27 5.68 -6.19 4.57
CA GLN A 27 4.55 -5.66 5.32
C GLN A 27 4.92 -5.60 6.81
N ARG A 28 4.70 -4.46 7.45
CA ARG A 28 4.96 -4.27 8.89
C ARG A 28 4.03 -5.12 9.77
N SER A 29 2.75 -5.20 9.40
CA SER A 29 1.80 -6.05 10.12
C SER A 29 2.16 -7.53 9.98
N SER A 30 2.01 -8.30 11.06
CA SER A 30 2.13 -9.76 11.07
C SER A 30 0.94 -10.48 10.43
N ASP A 31 -0.12 -9.75 10.05
CA ASP A 31 -1.24 -10.30 9.32
C ASP A 31 -0.80 -10.95 7.99
N LYS A 32 -1.60 -11.88 7.51
CA LYS A 32 -1.41 -12.45 6.17
C LYS A 32 -1.39 -11.33 5.13
N ILE A 33 -0.36 -11.31 4.26
CA ILE A 33 -0.25 -10.35 3.18
C ILE A 33 -1.51 -10.41 2.31
N GLY A 34 -2.04 -9.22 1.99
CA GLY A 34 -3.26 -9.10 1.22
C GLY A 34 -4.57 -9.30 2.00
N LYS A 35 -4.54 -9.45 3.34
CA LYS A 35 -5.74 -9.60 4.17
C LYS A 35 -6.77 -8.46 3.97
N ARG A 36 -6.29 -7.26 3.66
CA ARG A 36 -7.12 -6.06 3.46
C ARG A 36 -7.52 -5.81 2.02
N LEU A 37 -7.09 -6.65 1.09
CA LEU A 37 -7.50 -6.56 -0.32
C LEU A 37 -8.97 -6.91 -0.47
N GLY A 38 -9.61 -6.35 -1.48
CA GLY A 38 -11.00 -6.64 -1.82
C GLY A 38 -11.22 -8.16 -2.02
N LYS A 39 -12.30 -8.68 -1.45
CA LYS A 39 -12.60 -10.13 -1.47
C LYS A 39 -12.71 -10.68 -2.89
N THR A 40 -13.14 -9.87 -3.84
CA THR A 40 -13.36 -10.27 -5.24
C THR A 40 -12.08 -10.30 -6.08
N THR A 41 -11.12 -9.41 -5.83
CA THR A 41 -9.92 -9.24 -6.67
C THR A 41 -8.61 -9.54 -5.96
N GLY A 42 -8.59 -9.55 -4.63
CA GLY A 42 -7.37 -9.71 -3.85
C GLY A 42 -6.62 -11.02 -4.12
N TRP A 43 -7.36 -12.11 -4.37
CA TRP A 43 -6.76 -13.39 -4.73
C TRP A 43 -6.02 -13.34 -6.08
N ALA A 44 -6.57 -12.61 -7.08
CA ALA A 44 -5.95 -12.47 -8.38
C ALA A 44 -4.63 -11.70 -8.30
N HIS A 45 -4.59 -10.60 -7.51
CA HIS A 45 -3.36 -9.87 -7.27
C HIS A 45 -2.29 -10.72 -6.58
N LEU A 46 -2.66 -11.49 -5.56
CA LEU A 46 -1.72 -12.40 -4.90
C LEU A 46 -1.23 -13.52 -5.81
N GLN A 47 -2.09 -14.04 -6.68
CA GLN A 47 -1.71 -15.03 -7.68
C GLN A 47 -0.71 -14.43 -8.68
N SER A 48 -0.96 -13.22 -9.18
CA SER A 48 -0.06 -12.52 -10.06
C SER A 48 1.33 -12.28 -9.43
N LEU A 49 1.38 -11.84 -8.18
CA LEU A 49 2.67 -11.68 -7.47
C LEU A 49 3.43 -13.01 -7.34
N ARG A 50 2.75 -14.09 -7.08
CA ARG A 50 3.36 -15.43 -6.97
C ARG A 50 3.85 -15.95 -8.31
N SER A 51 3.08 -15.78 -9.39
CA SER A 51 3.48 -16.21 -10.74
C SER A 51 4.70 -15.45 -11.25
N HIS A 52 4.97 -14.26 -10.72
CA HIS A 52 6.16 -13.47 -10.99
C HIS A 52 7.27 -13.65 -9.94
N GLU A 53 7.17 -14.68 -9.10
CA GLU A 53 8.19 -15.03 -8.08
C GLU A 53 8.50 -13.89 -7.09
N VAL A 54 7.55 -12.97 -6.88
CA VAL A 54 7.71 -11.87 -5.91
C VAL A 54 7.76 -12.45 -4.50
N LYS A 55 8.85 -12.13 -3.78
CA LYS A 55 8.99 -12.54 -2.37
C LYS A 55 8.13 -11.64 -1.47
N LEU A 56 7.39 -12.26 -0.56
CA LEU A 56 6.44 -11.57 0.32
C LEU A 56 6.75 -11.88 1.78
N TYR A 57 7.09 -10.86 2.55
CA TYR A 57 7.39 -10.98 3.97
C TYR A 57 6.47 -10.10 4.81
N ASN A 58 5.88 -10.68 5.87
CA ASN A 58 5.05 -9.96 6.84
C ASN A 58 5.76 -9.86 8.19
N GLY A 59 5.29 -8.98 9.08
CA GLY A 59 5.90 -8.75 10.39
C GLY A 59 7.28 -8.10 10.31
N ALA A 60 7.56 -7.36 9.24
CA ALA A 60 8.85 -6.72 9.04
C ALA A 60 9.00 -5.45 9.89
N GLU A 61 10.11 -5.32 10.58
CA GLU A 61 10.54 -4.11 11.26
C GLU A 61 11.69 -3.47 10.46
N TYR A 62 11.44 -2.27 9.93
CA TYR A 62 12.44 -1.55 9.12
C TYR A 62 13.45 -0.87 10.06
N LEU A 63 14.73 -1.20 9.89
CA LEU A 63 15.80 -0.70 10.76
C LEU A 63 16.47 0.54 10.16
N ARG A 64 16.96 0.43 8.92
CA ARG A 64 17.60 1.53 8.19
C ARG A 64 17.76 1.21 6.70
N ILE A 65 18.04 2.24 5.93
CA ILE A 65 18.50 2.15 4.52
C ILE A 65 19.87 2.82 4.49
N ASP A 66 20.84 2.15 3.88
CA ASP A 66 22.18 2.67 3.64
C ASP A 66 22.72 2.22 2.26
N ASP A 67 23.97 2.53 1.95
CA ASP A 67 24.61 2.18 0.68
C ASP A 67 24.70 0.67 0.40
N LYS A 68 24.49 -0.16 1.42
CA LYS A 68 24.49 -1.62 1.30
C LYS A 68 23.08 -2.16 0.99
N GLY A 69 22.03 -1.36 1.20
CA GLY A 69 20.66 -1.75 0.95
C GLY A 69 19.71 -1.49 2.10
N LEU A 70 18.67 -2.31 2.21
CA LEU A 70 17.62 -2.23 3.22
C LEU A 70 17.87 -3.22 4.36
N HIS A 71 18.01 -2.72 5.58
CA HIS A 71 18.12 -3.52 6.79
C HIS A 71 16.74 -3.70 7.43
N VAL A 72 16.33 -4.95 7.59
CA VAL A 72 15.00 -5.32 8.09
C VAL A 72 15.14 -6.47 9.07
N LYS A 73 14.44 -6.39 10.18
CA LYS A 73 14.25 -7.52 11.07
C LYS A 73 13.00 -8.27 10.66
N VAL A 74 13.17 -9.52 10.21
CA VAL A 74 12.09 -10.32 9.62
C VAL A 74 12.36 -11.82 9.74
N SER A 75 11.32 -12.64 9.78
CA SER A 75 11.44 -14.08 9.63
C SER A 75 11.47 -14.44 8.14
N LEU A 76 12.51 -15.14 7.70
CA LEU A 76 12.62 -15.61 6.32
C LEU A 76 11.79 -16.86 6.08
N GLU A 77 11.67 -17.72 7.09
CA GLU A 77 10.90 -18.94 7.05
C GLU A 77 9.76 -18.94 8.07
N LYS A 78 8.72 -19.70 7.78
CA LYS A 78 7.55 -19.78 8.65
C LYS A 78 7.91 -20.51 9.95
N GLY A 79 7.75 -19.82 11.08
CA GLY A 79 8.01 -20.36 12.42
C GLY A 79 9.38 -20.00 12.99
N GLU A 80 10.23 -19.36 12.22
CA GLU A 80 11.47 -18.80 12.73
C GLU A 80 11.27 -17.49 13.48
N ALA A 81 12.16 -17.22 14.43
CA ALA A 81 12.22 -15.92 15.09
C ALA A 81 12.70 -14.84 14.10
N PRO A 82 12.16 -13.61 14.16
CA PRO A 82 12.66 -12.51 13.34
C PRO A 82 14.13 -12.21 13.62
N GLN A 83 14.94 -12.12 12.58
CA GLN A 83 16.36 -11.81 12.64
C GLN A 83 16.67 -10.59 11.77
N ASP A 84 17.76 -9.90 12.11
CA ASP A 84 18.26 -8.79 11.32
C ASP A 84 18.82 -9.32 9.99
N GLN A 85 18.25 -8.83 8.90
CA GLN A 85 18.59 -9.21 7.53
C GLN A 85 18.98 -7.98 6.72
N LEU A 86 20.00 -8.12 5.89
CA LEU A 86 20.35 -7.15 4.87
C LEU A 86 19.81 -7.62 3.52
N PHE A 87 18.99 -6.79 2.90
CA PHE A 87 18.53 -6.96 1.52
C PHE A 87 19.31 -5.99 0.64
N GLU A 88 20.28 -6.52 -0.08
CA GLU A 88 21.00 -5.76 -1.11
C GLU A 88 20.05 -5.47 -2.27
N VAL A 89 19.74 -4.21 -2.48
CA VAL A 89 18.75 -3.75 -3.45
C VAL A 89 19.22 -2.48 -4.13
N ASP A 90 18.92 -2.34 -5.42
CA ASP A 90 19.20 -1.13 -6.19
C ASP A 90 18.20 -0.01 -5.90
N GLN A 91 17.00 -0.36 -5.44
CA GLN A 91 15.93 0.58 -5.23
C GLN A 91 14.99 0.15 -4.09
N VAL A 92 14.60 1.11 -3.26
CA VAL A 92 13.57 0.96 -2.22
C VAL A 92 12.38 1.85 -2.57
N ILE A 93 11.19 1.25 -2.68
CA ILE A 93 9.94 1.97 -2.88
C ILE A 93 9.16 1.97 -1.58
N ILE A 94 8.91 3.15 -1.02
CA ILE A 94 8.17 3.30 0.22
C ILE A 94 6.68 3.44 -0.10
N ALA A 95 5.89 2.45 0.31
CA ALA A 95 4.43 2.42 0.20
C ALA A 95 3.79 2.19 1.58
N ALA A 96 4.30 2.87 2.62
CA ALA A 96 4.04 2.59 4.02
C ALA A 96 2.76 3.24 4.58
N GLY A 97 1.87 3.74 3.72
CA GLY A 97 0.62 4.38 4.11
C GLY A 97 0.65 5.90 3.93
N GLN A 98 -0.26 6.57 4.60
CA GLN A 98 -0.46 8.02 4.50
C GLN A 98 -0.65 8.60 5.89
N GLU A 99 -0.20 9.83 6.09
CA GLU A 99 -0.47 10.62 7.27
C GLU A 99 -1.45 11.75 6.93
N PRO A 100 -2.31 12.18 7.87
CA PRO A 100 -3.16 13.34 7.66
C PRO A 100 -2.29 14.58 7.44
N PHE A 101 -2.61 15.34 6.41
CA PHE A 101 -1.97 16.63 6.17
C PHE A 101 -2.99 17.74 6.33
N GLU A 102 -2.83 18.54 7.39
CA GLU A 102 -3.72 19.62 7.77
C GLU A 102 -2.92 20.92 7.95
N ASP A 103 -2.61 21.59 6.83
CA ASP A 103 -1.89 22.88 6.86
C ASP A 103 -2.85 24.08 6.85
N LEU A 104 -4.01 23.96 6.20
CA LEU A 104 -4.89 25.10 5.97
C LEU A 104 -5.67 25.54 7.21
N SER A 105 -6.12 24.62 8.06
CA SER A 105 -6.93 25.00 9.22
C SER A 105 -6.16 25.93 10.18
N SER A 106 -4.89 25.65 10.39
CA SER A 106 -4.02 26.48 11.23
C SER A 106 -3.85 27.90 10.71
N ARG A 107 -3.80 28.07 9.37
CA ARG A 107 -3.65 29.40 8.71
C ARG A 107 -4.91 30.27 8.82
N PHE A 108 -6.07 29.67 8.99
CA PHE A 108 -7.34 30.38 9.09
C PHE A 108 -7.88 30.46 10.52
N ASN A 109 -7.19 29.87 11.48
CA ASN A 109 -7.58 29.91 12.87
C ASN A 109 -7.63 31.36 13.38
N GLY A 110 -8.72 31.74 14.05
CA GLY A 110 -8.92 33.10 14.58
C GLY A 110 -9.43 34.13 13.56
N LYS A 111 -9.71 33.76 12.30
CA LYS A 111 -10.24 34.69 11.28
C LYS A 111 -11.78 34.79 11.25
N GLY A 112 -12.46 34.30 12.25
CA GLY A 112 -13.93 34.45 12.39
C GLY A 112 -14.76 33.53 11.48
N MET A 113 -14.12 32.64 10.70
CA MET A 113 -14.81 31.64 9.89
C MET A 113 -14.76 30.28 10.58
N PRO A 114 -15.87 29.53 10.64
CA PRO A 114 -15.83 28.16 11.11
C PRO A 114 -15.07 27.29 10.11
N ILE A 115 -14.15 26.46 10.62
CA ILE A 115 -13.34 25.55 9.81
C ILE A 115 -13.70 24.12 10.20
N HIS A 116 -14.01 23.32 9.19
CA HIS A 116 -14.36 21.92 9.38
C HIS A 116 -13.35 21.04 8.64
N VAL A 117 -12.62 20.19 9.37
CA VAL A 117 -11.63 19.28 8.82
C VAL A 117 -12.26 17.89 8.66
N ILE A 118 -12.33 17.39 7.43
CA ILE A 118 -12.96 16.12 7.06
C ILE A 118 -12.06 15.28 6.14
N GLY A 119 -12.41 14.02 5.94
CA GLY A 119 -11.73 13.13 5.02
C GLY A 119 -10.27 12.89 5.37
N GLY A 120 -9.40 12.90 4.34
CA GLY A 120 -7.97 12.62 4.45
C GLY A 120 -7.18 13.62 5.29
N ALA A 121 -7.63 14.87 5.35
CA ALA A 121 -7.01 15.89 6.20
C ALA A 121 -7.22 15.58 7.70
N ARG A 122 -8.37 14.97 8.07
CA ARG A 122 -8.66 14.58 9.45
C ARG A 122 -8.05 13.23 9.81
N LYS A 123 -8.17 12.25 8.94
CA LYS A 123 -7.71 10.87 9.20
C LYS A 123 -7.52 10.10 7.90
N THR A 124 -6.36 9.50 7.74
CA THR A 124 -6.05 8.68 6.55
C THR A 124 -6.28 7.18 6.76
N SER A 125 -6.19 6.69 8.00
CA SER A 125 -6.40 5.27 8.32
C SER A 125 -7.85 4.85 8.11
N GLY A 126 -8.07 3.87 7.20
CA GLY A 126 -9.39 3.37 6.85
C GLY A 126 -10.20 4.33 5.96
N LEU A 127 -9.56 5.37 5.42
CA LEU A 127 -10.18 6.27 4.47
C LEU A 127 -10.35 5.59 3.12
N ASP A 128 -11.56 5.67 2.58
CA ASP A 128 -11.87 5.39 1.19
C ASP A 128 -12.81 6.48 0.65
N ALA A 129 -13.10 6.45 -0.64
CA ALA A 129 -14.01 7.42 -1.26
C ALA A 129 -15.40 7.45 -0.59
N LYS A 130 -15.91 6.30 -0.16
CA LYS A 130 -17.20 6.17 0.50
C LYS A 130 -17.24 6.89 1.85
N VAL A 131 -16.18 6.74 2.64
CA VAL A 131 -16.05 7.43 3.94
C VAL A 131 -15.93 8.93 3.73
N ALA A 132 -15.09 9.39 2.79
CA ALA A 132 -14.92 10.81 2.51
C ALA A 132 -16.22 11.48 2.03
N ILE A 133 -16.97 10.84 1.11
CA ILE A 133 -18.26 11.34 0.62
C ILE A 133 -19.27 11.42 1.75
N ARG A 134 -19.35 10.40 2.61
CA ARG A 134 -20.27 10.39 3.75
C ARG A 134 -19.96 11.53 4.72
N GLU A 135 -18.69 11.72 5.11
CA GLU A 135 -18.30 12.82 6.01
C GLU A 135 -18.67 14.20 5.44
N GLY A 136 -18.50 14.39 4.14
CA GLY A 136 -18.92 15.63 3.46
C GLY A 136 -20.43 15.84 3.49
N ALA A 137 -21.20 14.81 3.20
CA ALA A 137 -22.67 14.87 3.22
C ALA A 137 -23.21 15.12 4.66
N GLU A 138 -22.66 14.43 5.65
CA GLU A 138 -23.05 14.60 7.06
C GLU A 138 -22.70 16.01 7.59
N LEU A 139 -21.57 16.58 7.16
CA LEU A 139 -21.23 17.95 7.52
C LEU A 139 -22.18 18.95 6.87
N ALA A 140 -22.42 18.82 5.55
CA ALA A 140 -23.32 19.73 4.85
C ALA A 140 -24.76 19.72 5.40
N ALA A 141 -25.23 18.57 5.92
CA ALA A 141 -26.54 18.46 6.54
C ALA A 141 -26.66 19.13 7.92
N ARG A 142 -25.54 19.53 8.52
CA ARG A 142 -25.48 20.17 9.87
C ARG A 142 -25.23 21.69 9.80
N LEU A 143 -24.82 22.18 8.65
CA LEU A 143 -24.59 23.60 8.37
C LEU A 143 -25.88 24.28 7.92
#